data_277b2c1a32ca1f7096feb12b8ddf23c6
#
_entry.id   277b2c1a32ca1f7096feb12b8ddf23c6
#
_cell.length_a   1.000
_cell.length_b   1.000
_cell.length_c   1.000
_cell.angle_alpha   90.00
_cell.angle_beta   90.00
_cell.angle_gamma   90.00
#
_symmetry.space_group_name_H-M   'P 1'
#
loop_
_entity.id
_entity.type
_entity.pdbx_description
1 polymer ?
#
loop_
_entity_poly.entity_id
_entity_poly.type
_entity_poly.pdbx_seq_one_letter_code
_entity_poly.pdbx_strand_id
1 'polypeptide(L)'
;MLDFIRDSYSDSEVSDKDYLNLYSSVDLLVMDDLGKEKPTEWVLEKLFLIVNNRYNNYLPIIITTNYNRNQLRERLCINKNYSIVDSIISRLYEMCGGIEIKDDDHRMSDSLIRESL
;
A
#
# COMPACT_ATOMS: atom_id res chain seq x y z
N MET A 1 2.72 7.67 -2.93
CA MET A 1 3.49 6.44 -3.14
C MET A 1 3.17 5.75 -4.45
N LEU A 2 1.91 5.43 -4.68
CA LEU A 2 1.51 4.82 -5.94
C LEU A 2 1.74 5.77 -7.13
N ASP A 3 1.63 7.06 -6.89
CA ASP A 3 1.89 8.06 -7.93
C ASP A 3 3.35 8.04 -8.36
N PHE A 4 4.27 7.76 -7.45
CA PHE A 4 5.69 7.65 -7.81
C PHE A 4 5.94 6.48 -8.75
N ILE A 5 5.23 5.37 -8.56
CA ILE A 5 5.35 4.23 -9.45
C ILE A 5 4.85 4.60 -10.84
N ARG A 6 3.73 5.33 -10.89
CA ARG A 6 3.15 5.78 -12.15
C ARG A 6 4.06 6.75 -12.86
N ASP A 7 4.68 7.66 -12.11
CA ASP A 7 5.60 8.64 -12.67
C ASP A 7 6.85 7.96 -13.21
N SER A 8 7.32 6.90 -12.55
CA SER A 8 8.48 6.18 -13.06
C SER A 8 8.19 5.49 -14.39
N TYR A 9 6.95 5.06 -14.58
CA TYR A 9 6.54 4.47 -15.84
C TYR A 9 6.64 5.46 -16.98
N SER A 10 6.30 6.73 -16.73
CA SER A 10 6.39 7.77 -17.77
C SER A 10 7.75 8.43 -17.85
N ASP A 11 8.63 8.18 -16.90
CA ASP A 11 9.97 8.75 -16.86
C ASP A 11 10.96 7.76 -17.49
N SER A 12 11.53 8.14 -18.62
CA SER A 12 12.44 7.25 -19.36
C SER A 12 13.81 7.09 -18.69
N GLU A 13 14.14 7.92 -17.72
CA GLU A 13 15.45 7.87 -17.07
C GLU A 13 15.52 6.88 -15.92
N VAL A 14 14.38 6.58 -15.31
CA VAL A 14 14.31 5.68 -14.15
C VAL A 14 13.32 4.57 -14.47
N SER A 15 13.76 3.33 -14.43
CA SER A 15 12.92 2.20 -14.77
C SER A 15 11.96 1.86 -13.64
N ASP A 16 10.85 1.22 -13.99
CA ASP A 16 9.89 0.68 -13.03
C ASP A 16 10.55 -0.25 -12.03
N LYS A 17 11.50 -1.04 -12.52
CA LYS A 17 12.22 -2.01 -11.71
C LYS A 17 13.03 -1.33 -10.61
N ASP A 18 13.62 -0.18 -10.90
CA ASP A 18 14.42 0.56 -9.93
C ASP A 18 13.54 1.07 -8.79
N TYR A 19 12.37 1.63 -9.11
CA TYR A 19 11.42 2.06 -8.08
C TYR A 19 10.87 0.89 -7.31
N LEU A 20 10.57 -0.21 -7.99
CA LEU A 20 10.08 -1.41 -7.33
C LEU A 20 11.10 -1.95 -6.33
N ASN A 21 12.36 -2.01 -6.72
CA ASN A 21 13.44 -2.45 -5.84
C ASN A 21 13.59 -1.52 -4.65
N LEU A 22 13.53 -0.21 -4.87
CA LEU A 22 13.63 0.78 -3.80
C LEU A 22 12.53 0.59 -2.78
N TYR A 23 11.28 0.55 -3.24
CA TYR A 23 10.14 0.43 -2.33
C TYR A 23 10.09 -0.92 -1.63
N SER A 24 10.67 -1.94 -2.24
CA SER A 24 10.72 -3.28 -1.65
C SER A 24 11.84 -3.44 -0.63
N SER A 25 12.83 -2.56 -0.62
CA SER A 25 14.05 -2.76 0.18
C SER A 25 14.34 -1.68 1.20
N VAL A 26 13.68 -0.51 1.16
CA VAL A 26 13.92 0.52 2.17
C VAL A 26 13.52 0.02 3.56
N ASP A 27 14.19 0.53 4.59
CA ASP A 27 13.96 0.07 5.95
C ASP A 27 12.51 0.29 6.40
N LEU A 28 11.93 1.42 6.02
CA LEU A 28 10.54 1.74 6.35
C LEU A 28 9.86 2.35 5.14
N LEU A 29 8.68 1.86 4.79
CA LEU A 29 7.88 2.38 3.71
C LEU A 29 6.58 2.95 4.26
N VAL A 30 6.24 4.15 3.84
CA VAL A 30 4.99 4.79 4.23
C VAL A 30 4.11 4.92 2.99
N MET A 31 2.90 4.39 3.07
CA MET A 31 1.89 4.53 2.04
C MET A 31 0.75 5.37 2.57
N ASP A 32 0.63 6.59 2.07
CA ASP A 32 -0.36 7.54 2.56
C ASP A 32 -1.60 7.51 1.67
N ASP A 33 -2.76 7.58 2.31
CA ASP A 33 -4.07 7.65 1.64
C ASP A 33 -4.33 6.49 0.68
N LEU A 34 -4.03 5.28 1.11
CA LEU A 34 -4.27 4.09 0.30
C LEU A 34 -5.76 3.96 -0.03
N GLY A 35 -6.06 3.75 -1.30
CA GLY A 35 -7.42 3.60 -1.78
C GLY A 35 -8.08 4.91 -2.19
N LYS A 36 -7.44 6.05 -1.98
CA LYS A 36 -7.98 7.35 -2.37
C LYS A 36 -8.27 7.40 -3.87
N GLU A 37 -7.37 6.86 -4.65
CA GLU A 37 -7.55 6.72 -6.08
C GLU A 37 -7.64 5.24 -6.43
N LYS A 38 -8.47 4.91 -7.39
CA LYS A 38 -8.54 3.53 -7.85
C LYS A 38 -7.29 3.21 -8.65
N PRO A 39 -6.61 2.10 -8.35
CA PRO A 39 -5.41 1.75 -9.09
C PRO A 39 -5.73 1.22 -10.47
N THR A 40 -4.78 1.33 -11.38
CA THR A 40 -4.80 0.56 -12.62
C THR A 40 -4.31 -0.85 -12.32
N GLU A 41 -4.51 -1.76 -13.26
CA GLU A 41 -3.98 -3.12 -13.10
C GLU A 41 -2.47 -3.11 -12.90
N TRP A 42 -1.77 -2.26 -13.63
CA TRP A 42 -0.33 -2.14 -13.51
C TRP A 42 0.09 -1.72 -12.10
N VAL A 43 -0.57 -0.69 -11.56
CA VAL A 43 -0.27 -0.20 -10.21
C VAL A 43 -0.58 -1.26 -9.16
N LEU A 44 -1.70 -1.95 -9.31
CA LEU A 44 -2.10 -2.98 -8.35
C LEU A 44 -1.11 -4.14 -8.33
N GLU A 45 -0.62 -4.52 -9.50
CA GLU A 45 0.39 -5.57 -9.61
C GLU A 45 1.69 -5.15 -8.93
N LYS A 46 2.14 -3.91 -9.13
CA LYS A 46 3.34 -3.41 -8.47
C LYS A 46 3.16 -3.31 -6.97
N LEU A 47 2.00 -2.88 -6.53
CA LEU A 47 1.67 -2.85 -5.11
C LEU A 47 1.76 -4.24 -4.50
N PHE A 48 1.22 -5.24 -5.17
CA PHE A 48 1.32 -6.61 -4.71
C PHE A 48 2.77 -7.06 -4.56
N LEU A 49 3.61 -6.76 -5.54
CA LEU A 49 5.02 -7.16 -5.50
C LEU A 49 5.76 -6.48 -4.34
N ILE A 50 5.51 -5.20 -4.13
CA ILE A 50 6.14 -4.46 -3.04
C ILE A 50 5.72 -5.04 -1.70
N VAL A 51 4.44 -5.21 -1.49
CA VAL A 51 3.89 -5.73 -0.23
C VAL A 51 4.40 -7.15 0.01
N ASN A 52 4.39 -7.98 -1.02
CA ASN A 52 4.83 -9.37 -0.89
C ASN A 52 6.32 -9.45 -0.54
N ASN A 53 7.15 -8.66 -1.20
CA ASN A 53 8.59 -8.64 -0.91
C ASN A 53 8.86 -8.15 0.51
N ARG A 54 8.17 -7.11 0.95
CA ARG A 54 8.35 -6.59 2.30
C ARG A 54 7.85 -7.57 3.35
N TYR A 55 6.74 -8.24 3.07
CA TYR A 55 6.21 -9.28 3.95
C TYR A 55 7.25 -10.41 4.13
N ASN A 56 7.80 -10.88 3.03
CA ASN A 56 8.75 -11.99 3.07
C ASN A 56 10.07 -11.62 3.75
N ASN A 57 10.45 -10.36 3.73
CA ASN A 57 11.71 -9.88 4.30
C ASN A 57 11.52 -9.18 5.65
N TYR A 58 10.32 -9.23 6.22
CA TYR A 58 10.00 -8.63 7.52
C TYR A 58 10.29 -7.14 7.58
N LEU A 59 10.07 -6.44 6.46
CA LEU A 59 10.27 -5.00 6.38
C LEU A 59 8.97 -4.26 6.68
N PRO A 60 8.97 -3.31 7.61
CA PRO A 60 7.74 -2.67 8.06
C PRO A 60 7.13 -1.70 7.05
N ILE A 61 5.81 -1.59 7.09
CA ILE A 61 5.05 -0.63 6.28
C ILE A 61 4.11 0.12 7.22
N ILE A 62 4.01 1.43 7.02
CA ILE A 62 2.98 2.25 7.67
C ILE A 62 1.98 2.65 6.59
N ILE A 63 0.71 2.45 6.86
CA ILE A 63 -0.35 2.75 5.90
C ILE A 63 -1.38 3.65 6.54
N THR A 64 -1.79 4.68 5.81
CA THR A 64 -2.95 5.47 6.16
C THR A 64 -4.02 5.29 5.10
N THR A 65 -5.28 5.27 5.52
CA THR A 65 -6.40 5.14 4.59
C THR A 65 -7.67 5.66 5.24
N ASN A 66 -8.59 6.14 4.41
CA ASN A 66 -9.92 6.56 4.84
C ASN A 66 -10.94 5.42 4.81
N TYR A 67 -10.51 4.22 4.45
CA TYR A 67 -11.42 3.11 4.22
C TYR A 67 -11.19 2.00 5.22
N ASN A 68 -12.27 1.34 5.66
CA ASN A 68 -12.13 0.13 6.45
C ASN A 68 -11.69 -1.01 5.53
N ARG A 69 -11.47 -2.19 6.10
CA ARG A 69 -10.97 -3.34 5.34
C ARG A 69 -11.85 -3.68 4.15
N ASN A 70 -13.15 -3.74 4.36
CA ASN A 70 -14.08 -4.11 3.28
C ASN A 70 -14.15 -3.03 2.21
N GLN A 71 -14.16 -1.76 2.62
CA GLN A 71 -14.16 -0.65 1.69
C GLN A 71 -12.86 -0.61 0.88
N LEU A 72 -11.74 -0.83 1.54
CA LEU A 72 -10.45 -0.85 0.86
C LEU A 72 -10.38 -1.97 -0.17
N ARG A 73 -10.92 -3.13 0.17
CA ARG A 73 -11.02 -4.24 -0.75
C ARG A 73 -11.76 -3.85 -2.03
N GLU A 74 -12.89 -3.19 -1.87
CA GLU A 74 -13.67 -2.73 -3.02
C GLU A 74 -12.95 -1.64 -3.81
N ARG A 75 -12.28 -0.73 -3.11
CA ARG A 75 -11.58 0.38 -3.77
C ARG A 75 -10.40 -0.11 -4.61
N LEU A 76 -9.72 -1.14 -4.18
CA LEU A 76 -8.54 -1.65 -4.88
C LEU A 76 -8.90 -2.69 -5.94
N CYS A 77 -10.09 -3.24 -5.89
CA CYS A 77 -10.50 -4.30 -6.81
C CYS A 77 -10.72 -3.77 -8.22
N ILE A 78 -10.27 -4.53 -9.21
CA ILE A 78 -10.46 -4.23 -10.63
C ILE A 78 -11.23 -5.38 -11.25
N ASN A 79 -12.33 -5.06 -11.94
CA ASN A 79 -13.15 -6.04 -12.65
C ASN A 79 -13.60 -7.21 -11.77
N LYS A 80 -13.89 -6.92 -10.50
CA LYS A 80 -14.35 -7.92 -9.53
C LYS A 80 -13.34 -9.05 -9.29
N ASN A 81 -12.09 -8.83 -9.61
CA ASN A 81 -11.04 -9.79 -9.32
C ASN A 81 -10.45 -9.47 -7.95
N TYR A 82 -10.88 -10.22 -6.94
CA TYR A 82 -10.47 -9.98 -5.56
C TYR A 82 -9.23 -10.77 -5.14
N SER A 83 -8.75 -11.65 -5.98
CA SER A 83 -7.68 -12.57 -5.62
C SER A 83 -6.41 -11.84 -5.19
N ILE A 84 -5.91 -10.96 -6.03
CA ILE A 84 -4.70 -10.20 -5.74
C ILE A 84 -4.92 -9.20 -4.61
N VAL A 85 -6.09 -8.58 -4.59
CA VAL A 85 -6.44 -7.58 -3.56
C VAL A 85 -6.51 -8.24 -2.19
N ASP A 86 -7.14 -9.39 -2.09
CA ASP A 86 -7.23 -10.12 -0.81
C ASP A 86 -5.85 -10.51 -0.31
N SER A 87 -4.95 -10.88 -1.20
CA SER A 87 -3.58 -11.20 -0.82
C SER A 87 -2.84 -9.96 -0.28
N ILE A 88 -3.01 -8.82 -0.94
CA ILE A 88 -2.40 -7.57 -0.49
C ILE A 88 -2.91 -7.20 0.90
N ILE A 89 -4.23 -7.17 1.06
CA ILE A 89 -4.86 -6.74 2.30
C ILE A 89 -4.50 -7.67 3.45
N SER A 90 -4.52 -8.96 3.21
CA SER A 90 -4.17 -9.94 4.24
C SER A 90 -2.75 -9.71 4.78
N ARG A 91 -1.81 -9.50 3.87
CA ARG A 91 -0.43 -9.25 4.26
C ARG A 91 -0.26 -7.92 4.97
N LEU A 92 -0.94 -6.88 4.52
CA LEU A 92 -0.87 -5.57 5.17
C LEU A 92 -1.38 -5.63 6.60
N TYR A 93 -2.48 -6.33 6.84
CA TYR A 93 -3.02 -6.47 8.18
C TYR A 93 -2.11 -7.27 9.09
N GLU A 94 -1.42 -8.25 8.56
CA GLU A 94 -0.44 -8.99 9.34
C GLU A 94 0.81 -8.17 9.66
N MET A 95 1.29 -7.40 8.70
CA MET A 95 2.55 -6.66 8.83
C MET A 95 2.40 -5.44 9.71
N CYS A 96 1.29 -4.73 9.58
CA CYS A 96 1.14 -3.43 10.20
C CYS A 96 0.60 -3.50 11.61
N GLY A 97 0.17 -4.66 12.05
CA GLY A 97 -0.50 -4.78 13.34
C GLY A 97 -1.84 -4.08 13.36
N GLY A 98 -2.14 -3.28 12.35
CA GLY A 98 -3.40 -2.59 12.19
C GLY A 98 -3.29 -1.55 11.10
N ILE A 99 -4.44 -1.11 10.62
CA ILE A 99 -4.57 -0.01 9.69
C ILE A 99 -5.44 1.03 10.36
N GLU A 100 -4.91 2.24 10.50
CA GLU A 100 -5.64 3.33 11.10
C GLU A 100 -6.49 4.01 10.04
N ILE A 101 -7.79 4.13 10.28
CA ILE A 101 -8.70 4.77 9.35
C ILE A 101 -8.78 6.26 9.69
N LYS A 102 -8.44 7.09 8.72
CA LYS A 102 -8.56 8.54 8.83
C LYS A 102 -9.98 8.92 8.47
N ASP A 103 -10.78 9.15 9.47
CA ASP A 103 -12.17 9.47 9.20
C ASP A 103 -12.32 10.96 9.00
N ASP A 104 -11.98 11.82 9.58
CA ASP A 104 -11.94 13.26 9.42
C ASP A 104 -11.39 13.92 10.68
N ASP A 105 -10.80 13.12 11.52
CA ASP A 105 -10.37 13.54 12.83
C ASP A 105 -8.89 13.28 13.00
N HIS A 106 -8.11 14.30 13.17
CA HIS A 106 -6.67 14.19 13.28
C HIS A 106 -6.20 13.46 14.53
N ARG A 107 -7.06 13.17 15.47
CA ARG A 107 -6.69 12.34 16.63
C ARG A 107 -6.34 10.92 16.20
N MET A 108 -6.80 10.52 15.04
CA MET A 108 -6.51 9.17 14.54
C MET A 108 -5.03 8.97 14.23
N SER A 109 -4.30 10.03 13.98
CA SER A 109 -2.87 9.95 13.71
C SER A 109 -2.09 9.35 14.88
N ASP A 110 -2.46 9.71 16.09
CA ASP A 110 -1.79 9.21 17.28
C ASP A 110 -2.03 7.72 17.47
N SER A 111 -3.23 7.28 17.20
CA SER A 111 -3.57 5.86 17.28
C SER A 111 -2.78 5.04 16.26
N LEU A 112 -2.62 5.56 15.07
CA LEU A 112 -1.84 4.90 14.03
C LEU A 112 -0.39 4.70 14.47
N ILE A 113 0.20 5.74 15.03
CA ILE A 113 1.58 5.66 15.50
C ILE A 113 1.75 4.58 16.56
N ARG A 114 0.83 4.52 17.51
CA ARG A 114 0.89 3.53 18.58
C ARG A 114 0.78 2.10 18.05
N GLU A 115 -0.08 1.88 17.09
CA GLU A 115 -0.28 0.55 16.53
C GLU A 115 0.87 0.10 15.64
N SER A 116 1.56 1.04 15.03
CA SER A 116 2.71 0.74 14.18
C SER A 116 3.94 0.35 14.98
N LEU A 117 3.96 0.71 16.24
CA LEU A 117 5.07 0.38 17.12
C LEU A 117 4.88 -0.98 17.75
#